data_2b0f406cd102e2f15e01fa2289ad3c82
#
_entry.id   2b0f406cd102e2f15e01fa2289ad3c82
#
_cell.length_a   1.000
_cell.length_b   1.000
_cell.length_c   1.000
_cell.angle_alpha   90.00
_cell.angle_beta   90.00
_cell.angle_gamma   90.00
#
_symmetry.space_group_name_H-M   'P 1'
#
loop_
_entity.id
_entity.type
_entity.pdbx_description
1 polymer ?
#
loop_
_entity_poly.entity_id
_entity_poly.type
_entity_poly.pdbx_seq_one_letter_code
_entity_poly.pdbx_strand_id
1 'polypeptide(L)'
;MYTFHSFGARFLRRETSNYPPYNDKFPIYDSDDSKTLIKNILKELNLDDKQFQPNIIQAHISSAKGQLLEPKAFRAQVGSNFFAQKVADVYESYDKHLKQNNALDFDDLLFMTTKLLSIESIRRRWQDRFHYILIDEYQDTNHAQYLMAKLIAGKNQNICAV
;
A
#
# COMPACT_ATOMS: atom_id res chain seq x y z
N MET A 1 21.19 -2.58 -4.91
CA MET A 1 20.09 -2.14 -5.77
C MET A 1 18.81 -2.82 -5.30
N TYR A 2 17.68 -2.12 -5.26
CA TYR A 2 16.38 -2.63 -4.80
C TYR A 2 15.29 -2.11 -5.73
N THR A 3 14.26 -2.92 -5.98
CA THR A 3 12.99 -2.39 -6.48
C THR A 3 12.27 -1.64 -5.36
N PHE A 4 11.34 -0.75 -5.66
CA PHE A 4 10.53 -0.06 -4.65
C PHE A 4 9.85 -1.06 -3.69
N HIS A 5 9.29 -2.13 -4.20
CA HIS A 5 8.63 -3.17 -3.39
C HIS A 5 9.61 -3.93 -2.50
N SER A 6 10.77 -4.35 -3.04
CA SER A 6 11.77 -5.07 -2.23
C SER A 6 12.38 -4.17 -1.14
N PHE A 7 12.54 -2.89 -1.41
CA PHE A 7 12.93 -1.91 -0.41
C PHE A 7 11.82 -1.77 0.65
N GLY A 8 10.57 -1.61 0.23
CA GLY A 8 9.41 -1.52 1.12
C GLY A 8 9.30 -2.73 2.05
N ALA A 9 9.38 -3.94 1.51
CA ALA A 9 9.35 -5.16 2.32
C ALA A 9 10.49 -5.21 3.37
N ARG A 10 11.72 -4.84 2.99
CA ARG A 10 12.86 -4.80 3.90
C ARG A 10 12.71 -3.71 4.97
N PHE A 11 12.21 -2.53 4.58
CA PHE A 11 11.92 -1.43 5.48
C PHE A 11 10.87 -1.85 6.52
N LEU A 12 9.75 -2.38 6.06
CA LEU A 12 8.64 -2.78 6.91
C LEU A 12 9.04 -3.88 7.91
N ARG A 13 9.82 -4.89 7.50
CA ARG A 13 10.32 -5.92 8.42
C ARG A 13 11.16 -5.37 9.57
N ARG A 14 11.69 -4.16 9.46
CA ARG A 14 12.46 -3.50 10.53
C ARG A 14 11.64 -2.54 11.37
N GLU A 15 10.59 -1.96 10.79
CA GLU A 15 9.85 -0.87 11.45
C GLU A 15 8.49 -1.30 11.99
N THR A 16 7.86 -2.35 11.43
CA THR A 16 6.51 -2.78 11.85
C THR A 16 6.43 -3.34 13.24
N SER A 17 7.52 -3.87 13.81
CA SER A 17 7.55 -4.33 15.22
C SER A 17 7.11 -3.25 16.22
N ASN A 18 7.26 -1.98 15.84
CA ASN A 18 6.86 -0.82 16.62
C ASN A 18 5.52 -0.21 16.15
N TYR A 19 4.82 -0.86 15.21
CA TYR A 19 3.60 -0.33 14.61
C TYR A 19 2.47 -1.38 14.53
N PRO A 20 1.77 -1.64 15.64
CA PRO A 20 0.64 -2.56 15.65
C PRO A 20 -0.41 -2.19 14.59
N PRO A 21 -1.13 -3.17 14.03
CA PRO A 21 -1.20 -4.58 14.44
C PRO A 21 -0.14 -5.50 13.80
N TYR A 22 0.72 -4.98 12.95
CA TYR A 22 1.69 -5.78 12.21
C TYR A 22 2.94 -6.13 13.02
N ASN A 23 3.51 -7.30 12.75
CA ASN A 23 4.84 -7.71 13.19
C ASN A 23 5.76 -7.97 11.99
N ASP A 24 7.02 -8.26 12.23
CA ASP A 24 8.05 -8.44 11.21
C ASP A 24 7.91 -9.73 10.36
N LYS A 25 7.03 -10.66 10.77
CA LYS A 25 6.81 -11.95 10.08
C LYS A 25 5.58 -11.95 9.19
N PHE A 26 5.13 -10.78 8.72
CA PHE A 26 3.97 -10.70 7.85
C PHE A 26 4.20 -11.47 6.53
N PRO A 27 3.25 -12.30 6.08
CA PRO A 27 3.21 -12.80 4.72
C PRO A 27 2.86 -11.68 3.74
N ILE A 28 3.33 -11.79 2.51
CA ILE A 28 3.00 -10.88 1.42
C ILE A 28 2.04 -11.63 0.49
N TYR A 29 0.81 -11.14 0.40
CA TYR A 29 -0.19 -11.68 -0.51
C TYR A 29 0.13 -11.24 -1.94
N ASP A 30 0.17 -12.21 -2.82
CA ASP A 30 0.28 -11.95 -4.26
C ASP A 30 -1.09 -11.56 -4.86
N SER A 31 -1.13 -11.42 -6.19
CA SER A 31 -2.35 -11.05 -6.90
C SER A 31 -3.46 -12.10 -6.76
N ASP A 32 -3.10 -13.38 -6.74
CA ASP A 32 -4.07 -14.48 -6.64
C ASP A 32 -4.59 -14.65 -5.21
N ASP A 33 -3.73 -14.48 -4.21
CA ASP A 33 -4.11 -14.44 -2.79
C ASP A 33 -5.10 -13.29 -2.53
N SER A 34 -4.74 -12.09 -3.01
CA SER A 34 -5.57 -10.89 -2.89
C SER A 34 -6.93 -11.06 -3.55
N LYS A 35 -6.96 -11.64 -4.75
CA LYS A 35 -8.17 -11.93 -5.49
C LYS A 35 -9.05 -12.97 -4.79
N THR A 36 -8.43 -13.99 -4.21
CA THR A 36 -9.12 -15.02 -3.45
C THR A 36 -9.76 -14.42 -2.20
N LEU A 37 -9.05 -13.55 -1.48
CA LEU A 37 -9.59 -12.83 -0.34
C LEU A 37 -10.78 -11.95 -0.75
N ILE A 38 -10.66 -11.20 -1.85
CA ILE A 38 -11.77 -10.37 -2.37
C ILE A 38 -13.00 -11.22 -2.70
N LYS A 39 -12.83 -12.39 -3.34
CA LYS A 39 -13.95 -13.31 -3.61
C LYS A 39 -14.65 -13.77 -2.34
N ASN A 40 -13.92 -14.06 -1.29
CA ASN A 40 -14.50 -14.45 -0.01
C ASN A 40 -15.28 -13.30 0.62
N ILE A 41 -14.73 -12.08 0.59
CA ILE A 41 -15.41 -10.89 1.09
C ILE A 41 -16.70 -10.58 0.31
N LEU A 42 -16.69 -10.75 -1.02
CA LEU A 42 -17.91 -10.59 -1.81
C LEU A 42 -19.03 -11.52 -1.36
N LYS A 43 -18.70 -12.79 -1.05
CA LYS A 43 -19.67 -13.76 -0.50
C LYS A 43 -20.15 -13.34 0.90
N GLU A 44 -19.25 -12.89 1.78
CA GLU A 44 -19.60 -12.40 3.11
C GLU A 44 -20.55 -11.20 3.07
N LEU A 45 -20.36 -10.30 2.10
CA LEU A 45 -21.19 -9.12 1.90
C LEU A 45 -22.44 -9.39 1.03
N ASN A 46 -22.68 -10.64 0.61
CA ASN A 46 -23.76 -11.03 -0.30
C ASN A 46 -23.78 -10.20 -1.60
N LEU A 47 -22.59 -9.93 -2.15
CA LEU A 47 -22.41 -9.23 -3.44
C LEU A 47 -22.19 -10.26 -4.56
N ASP A 48 -22.93 -10.08 -5.69
CA ASP A 48 -22.79 -10.94 -6.86
C ASP A 48 -21.45 -10.69 -7.56
N ASP A 49 -20.62 -11.74 -7.69
CA ASP A 49 -19.30 -11.68 -8.33
C ASP A 49 -19.34 -11.43 -9.84
N LYS A 50 -20.48 -11.60 -10.50
CA LYS A 50 -20.68 -11.22 -11.89
C LYS A 50 -20.85 -9.70 -12.06
N GLN A 51 -21.53 -9.08 -11.10
CA GLN A 51 -21.69 -7.63 -11.08
C GLN A 51 -20.45 -6.93 -10.48
N PHE A 52 -19.88 -7.52 -9.44
CA PHE A 52 -18.70 -7.02 -8.72
C PHE A 52 -17.50 -7.91 -9.00
N GLN A 53 -16.95 -7.82 -10.21
CA GLN A 53 -15.86 -8.69 -10.61
C GLN A 53 -14.61 -8.47 -9.73
N PRO A 54 -14.03 -9.54 -9.14
CA PRO A 54 -12.91 -9.43 -8.20
C PRO A 54 -11.71 -8.68 -8.77
N ASN A 55 -11.42 -8.85 -10.06
CA ASN A 55 -10.31 -8.13 -10.74
C ASN A 55 -10.55 -6.61 -10.77
N ILE A 56 -11.79 -6.19 -11.03
CA ILE A 56 -12.14 -4.77 -11.11
C ILE A 56 -12.05 -4.15 -9.72
N ILE A 57 -12.56 -4.85 -8.70
CA ILE A 57 -12.45 -4.39 -7.31
C ILE A 57 -10.99 -4.31 -6.87
N GLN A 58 -10.18 -5.33 -7.18
CA GLN A 58 -8.75 -5.32 -6.89
C GLN A 58 -8.06 -4.11 -7.53
N ALA A 59 -8.37 -3.80 -8.79
CA ALA A 59 -7.81 -2.64 -9.48
C ALA A 59 -8.20 -1.31 -8.81
N HIS A 60 -9.44 -1.18 -8.33
CA HIS A 60 -9.87 0.01 -7.58
C HIS A 60 -9.14 0.14 -6.23
N ILE A 61 -8.98 -0.96 -5.49
CA ILE A 61 -8.24 -0.97 -4.22
C ILE A 61 -6.77 -0.61 -4.47
N SER A 62 -6.13 -1.21 -5.47
CA SER A 62 -4.75 -0.93 -5.87
C SER A 62 -4.57 0.55 -6.25
N SER A 63 -5.50 1.10 -7.05
CA SER A 63 -5.49 2.52 -7.39
C SER A 63 -5.61 3.42 -6.15
N ALA A 64 -6.50 3.08 -5.21
CA ALA A 64 -6.65 3.83 -3.97
C ALA A 64 -5.38 3.79 -3.11
N LYS A 65 -4.78 2.60 -2.94
CA LYS A 65 -3.51 2.45 -2.22
C LYS A 65 -2.37 3.21 -2.91
N GLY A 66 -2.28 3.16 -4.24
CA GLY A 66 -1.31 3.92 -5.02
C GLY A 66 -1.43 5.44 -4.84
N GLN A 67 -2.62 5.93 -4.53
CA GLN A 67 -2.91 7.33 -4.17
C GLN A 67 -2.82 7.59 -2.66
N LEU A 68 -2.39 6.62 -1.86
CA LEU A 68 -2.29 6.69 -0.40
C LEU A 68 -3.63 6.96 0.31
N LEU A 69 -4.73 6.48 -0.28
CA LEU A 69 -6.06 6.58 0.32
C LEU A 69 -6.34 5.36 1.20
N GLU A 70 -6.49 5.59 2.49
CA GLU A 70 -7.04 4.59 3.41
C GLU A 70 -8.52 4.31 3.08
N PRO A 71 -9.09 3.15 3.49
CA PRO A 71 -10.49 2.81 3.20
C PRO A 71 -11.48 3.92 3.56
N LYS A 72 -11.31 4.57 4.71
CA LYS A 72 -12.18 5.68 5.14
C LYS A 72 -12.05 6.92 4.23
N ALA A 73 -10.82 7.24 3.81
CA ALA A 73 -10.58 8.37 2.91
C ALA A 73 -11.14 8.08 1.51
N PHE A 74 -10.98 6.86 1.02
CA PHE A 74 -11.59 6.41 -0.24
C PHE A 74 -13.11 6.52 -0.19
N ARG A 75 -13.74 6.03 0.89
CA ARG A 75 -15.20 6.13 1.10
C ARG A 75 -15.69 7.59 1.07
N ALA A 76 -14.95 8.52 1.63
CA ALA A 76 -15.33 9.94 1.62
C ALA A 76 -15.30 10.56 0.21
N GLN A 77 -14.53 9.99 -0.72
CA GLN A 77 -14.39 10.49 -2.10
C GLN A 77 -15.41 9.90 -3.09
N VAL A 78 -15.95 8.71 -2.82
CA VAL A 78 -16.79 8.00 -3.79
C VAL A 78 -18.21 8.58 -3.95
N GLY A 79 -18.63 9.49 -3.08
CA GLY A 79 -19.92 10.17 -3.19
C GLY A 79 -21.12 9.20 -3.22
N SER A 80 -22.10 9.47 -4.08
CA SER A 80 -23.34 8.68 -4.21
C SER A 80 -23.26 7.55 -5.25
N ASN A 81 -22.12 7.29 -5.85
CA ASN A 81 -21.96 6.21 -6.82
C ASN A 81 -22.09 4.84 -6.15
N PHE A 82 -23.16 4.11 -6.45
CA PHE A 82 -23.47 2.82 -5.82
C PHE A 82 -22.34 1.79 -5.96
N PHE A 83 -21.77 1.64 -7.18
CA PHE A 83 -20.69 0.70 -7.40
C PHE A 83 -19.46 1.07 -6.54
N ALA A 84 -19.07 2.33 -6.57
CA ALA A 84 -17.91 2.81 -5.80
C ALA A 84 -18.13 2.70 -4.27
N GLN A 85 -19.36 2.86 -3.79
CA GLN A 85 -19.72 2.60 -2.38
C GLN A 85 -19.52 1.12 -2.03
N LYS A 86 -19.90 0.19 -2.93
CA LYS A 86 -19.68 -1.24 -2.71
C LYS A 86 -18.20 -1.61 -2.76
N VAL A 87 -17.43 -0.98 -3.64
CA VAL A 87 -15.96 -1.12 -3.62
C VAL A 87 -15.40 -0.63 -2.28
N ALA A 88 -15.91 0.46 -1.73
CA ALA A 88 -15.47 0.94 -0.40
C ALA A 88 -15.84 -0.04 0.72
N ASP A 89 -17.02 -0.69 0.69
CA ASP A 89 -17.41 -1.75 1.62
C ASP A 89 -16.40 -2.91 1.56
N VAL A 90 -16.06 -3.36 0.35
CA VAL A 90 -15.09 -4.44 0.14
C VAL A 90 -13.69 -4.00 0.58
N TYR A 91 -13.26 -2.78 0.30
CA TYR A 91 -11.93 -2.29 0.70
C TYR A 91 -11.78 -2.22 2.22
N GLU A 92 -12.80 -1.77 2.96
CA GLU A 92 -12.77 -1.78 4.42
C GLU A 92 -12.66 -3.20 4.99
N SER A 93 -13.43 -4.15 4.43
CA SER A 93 -13.35 -5.54 4.84
C SER A 93 -12.00 -6.17 4.49
N TYR A 94 -11.47 -5.88 3.30
CA TYR A 94 -10.17 -6.34 2.82
C TYR A 94 -9.02 -5.90 3.74
N ASP A 95 -8.96 -4.61 4.05
CA ASP A 95 -7.97 -4.05 4.98
C ASP A 95 -8.06 -4.67 6.38
N LYS A 96 -9.29 -4.90 6.86
CA LYS A 96 -9.52 -5.58 8.15
C LYS A 96 -9.00 -7.02 8.15
N HIS A 97 -9.26 -7.80 7.09
CA HIS A 97 -8.78 -9.18 6.97
C HIS A 97 -7.26 -9.24 6.87
N LEU A 98 -6.62 -8.35 6.10
CA LEU A 98 -5.16 -8.29 6.03
C LEU A 98 -4.56 -8.02 7.42
N LYS A 99 -5.11 -7.07 8.16
CA LYS A 99 -4.67 -6.75 9.54
C LYS A 99 -4.84 -7.93 10.50
N GLN A 100 -5.97 -8.63 10.44
CA GLN A 100 -6.24 -9.81 11.27
C GLN A 100 -5.28 -10.96 10.97
N ASN A 101 -4.90 -11.12 9.71
CA ASN A 101 -3.97 -12.15 9.26
C ASN A 101 -2.50 -11.74 9.40
N ASN A 102 -2.21 -10.55 9.93
CA ASN A 102 -0.87 -9.97 9.92
C ASN A 102 -0.24 -9.98 8.51
N ALA A 103 -1.04 -9.77 7.47
CA ALA A 103 -0.65 -9.86 6.07
C ALA A 103 -0.61 -8.48 5.41
N LEU A 104 0.27 -8.32 4.43
CA LEU A 104 0.33 -7.15 3.54
C LEU A 104 0.23 -7.64 2.10
N ASP A 105 -0.42 -6.89 1.22
CA ASP A 105 -0.32 -7.12 -0.21
C ASP A 105 0.83 -6.30 -0.85
N PHE A 106 1.01 -6.42 -2.16
CA PHE A 106 2.06 -5.70 -2.87
C PHE A 106 1.90 -4.18 -2.77
N ASP A 107 0.69 -3.67 -2.85
CA ASP A 107 0.42 -2.23 -2.75
C ASP A 107 0.68 -1.71 -1.33
N ASP A 108 0.41 -2.53 -0.31
CA ASP A 108 0.69 -2.20 1.08
C ASP A 108 2.18 -2.01 1.35
N LEU A 109 3.06 -2.70 0.62
CA LEU A 109 4.50 -2.51 0.76
C LEU A 109 4.91 -1.06 0.51
N LEU A 110 4.29 -0.41 -0.47
CA LEU A 110 4.53 1.00 -0.79
C LEU A 110 3.74 1.93 0.13
N PHE A 111 2.46 1.64 0.31
CA PHE A 111 1.53 2.41 1.13
C PHE A 111 2.04 2.55 2.57
N MET A 112 2.31 1.43 3.24
CA MET A 112 2.77 1.41 4.63
C MET A 112 4.17 1.98 4.79
N THR A 113 5.08 1.73 3.83
CA THR A 113 6.41 2.33 3.84
C THR A 113 6.32 3.85 3.80
N THR A 114 5.52 4.40 2.90
CA THR A 114 5.31 5.85 2.77
C THR A 114 4.69 6.44 4.03
N LYS A 115 3.71 5.75 4.61
CA LYS A 115 3.05 6.14 5.86
C LYS A 115 4.03 6.18 7.03
N LEU A 116 4.87 5.15 7.20
CA LEU A 116 5.86 5.13 8.27
C LEU A 116 7.00 6.14 8.05
N LEU A 117 7.41 6.38 6.81
CA LEU A 117 8.37 7.43 6.48
C LEU A 117 7.82 8.85 6.73
N SER A 118 6.52 9.03 6.82
CA SER A 118 5.91 10.31 7.22
C SER A 118 6.17 10.62 8.69
N ILE A 119 6.50 9.63 9.52
CA ILE A 119 6.90 9.79 10.92
C ILE A 119 8.36 10.27 10.95
N GLU A 120 8.58 11.46 11.51
CA GLU A 120 9.88 12.15 11.44
C GLU A 120 11.03 11.33 12.05
N SER A 121 10.83 10.67 13.17
CA SER A 121 11.85 9.87 13.84
C SER A 121 12.30 8.66 13.00
N ILE A 122 11.35 8.00 12.32
CA ILE A 122 11.65 6.89 11.41
C ILE A 122 12.37 7.44 10.17
N ARG A 123 11.81 8.48 9.57
CA ARG A 123 12.36 9.12 8.36
C ARG A 123 13.81 9.52 8.54
N ARG A 124 14.15 10.23 9.61
CA ARG A 124 15.52 10.68 9.88
C ARG A 124 16.50 9.51 9.96
N ARG A 125 16.17 8.44 10.70
CA ARG A 125 17.01 7.24 10.78
C ARG A 125 17.31 6.60 9.42
N TRP A 126 16.37 6.68 8.49
CA TRP A 126 16.55 6.12 7.16
C TRP A 126 17.26 7.08 6.22
N GLN A 127 17.04 8.39 6.33
CA GLN A 127 17.77 9.41 5.57
C GLN A 127 19.27 9.35 5.87
N ASP A 128 19.67 9.16 7.12
CA ASP A 128 21.07 9.06 7.54
C ASP A 128 21.81 7.85 6.96
N ARG A 129 21.08 6.86 6.42
CA ARG A 129 21.66 5.65 5.79
C ARG A 129 21.94 5.82 4.30
N PHE A 130 21.33 6.80 3.65
CA PHE A 130 21.44 6.98 2.19
C PHE A 130 22.18 8.27 1.88
N HIS A 131 23.42 8.12 1.42
CA HIS A 131 24.21 9.25 0.94
C HIS A 131 23.82 9.69 -0.47
N TYR A 132 23.39 8.72 -1.30
CA TYR A 132 22.93 8.92 -2.67
C TYR A 132 21.74 8.00 -2.97
N ILE A 133 20.81 8.51 -3.75
CA ILE A 133 19.65 7.76 -4.25
C ILE A 133 19.67 7.85 -5.77
N LEU A 134 19.62 6.71 -6.42
CA LEU A 134 19.48 6.60 -7.87
C LEU A 134 18.15 5.91 -8.17
N ILE A 135 17.31 6.53 -8.97
CA ILE A 135 16.03 5.99 -9.40
C ILE A 135 16.08 5.83 -10.92
N ASP A 136 15.90 4.62 -11.36
CA ASP A 136 15.78 4.24 -12.77
C ASP A 136 14.29 4.16 -13.15
N GLU A 137 13.96 4.46 -14.40
CA GLU A 137 12.60 4.46 -14.95
C GLU A 137 11.64 5.35 -14.15
N TYR A 138 12.10 6.55 -13.80
CA TYR A 138 11.33 7.47 -12.94
C TYR A 138 9.97 7.84 -13.54
N GLN A 139 9.82 7.88 -14.87
CA GLN A 139 8.58 8.18 -15.57
C GLN A 139 7.47 7.17 -15.27
N ASP A 140 7.82 5.93 -14.87
CA ASP A 140 6.86 4.86 -14.55
C ASP A 140 6.45 4.84 -13.07
N THR A 141 6.92 5.82 -12.27
CA THR A 141 6.62 5.85 -10.84
C THR A 141 5.21 6.34 -10.56
N ASN A 142 4.50 5.63 -9.68
CA ASN A 142 3.24 6.09 -9.14
C ASN A 142 3.42 7.09 -7.99
N HIS A 143 2.32 7.67 -7.51
CA HIS A 143 2.35 8.68 -6.44
C HIS A 143 3.00 8.17 -5.14
N ALA A 144 2.71 6.94 -4.72
CA ALA A 144 3.30 6.36 -3.51
C ALA A 144 4.82 6.19 -3.65
N GLN A 145 5.31 5.71 -4.80
CA GLN A 145 6.74 5.57 -5.10
C GLN A 145 7.44 6.93 -5.13
N TYR A 146 6.83 7.92 -5.80
CA TYR A 146 7.34 9.30 -5.81
C TYR A 146 7.49 9.86 -4.40
N LEU A 147 6.44 9.75 -3.58
CA LEU A 147 6.47 10.29 -2.23
C LEU A 147 7.47 9.55 -1.34
N MET A 148 7.59 8.23 -1.48
CA MET A 148 8.58 7.44 -0.78
C MET A 148 10.02 7.90 -1.11
N ALA A 149 10.33 8.09 -2.40
CA ALA A 149 11.62 8.60 -2.85
C ALA A 149 11.91 10.00 -2.29
N LYS A 150 10.93 10.90 -2.35
CA LYS A 150 11.02 12.26 -1.81
C LYS A 150 11.27 12.27 -0.30
N LEU A 151 10.58 11.41 0.46
CA LEU A 151 10.74 11.33 1.91
C LEU A 151 12.12 10.81 2.30
N ILE A 152 12.67 9.84 1.54
CA ILE A 152 14.00 9.29 1.82
C ILE A 152 15.12 10.25 1.40
N ALA A 153 14.98 10.95 0.28
CA ALA A 153 15.98 11.89 -0.20
C ALA A 153 16.30 13.03 0.80
N GLY A 154 15.32 13.41 1.62
CA GLY A 154 15.51 14.37 2.70
C GLY A 154 15.93 15.75 2.21
N LYS A 155 16.63 16.47 3.09
CA LYS A 155 17.08 17.85 2.82
C LYS A 155 18.27 17.94 1.86
N ASN A 156 19.11 16.92 1.86
CA ASN A 156 20.33 16.90 1.05
C ASN A 156 20.05 16.69 -0.44
N GLN A 157 18.88 16.16 -0.79
CA GLN A 157 18.40 15.94 -2.15
C GLN A 157 19.44 15.30 -3.10
N ASN A 158 20.33 14.47 -2.56
CA ASN A 158 21.29 13.70 -3.37
C ASN A 158 20.57 12.58 -4.11
N ILE A 159 19.69 12.96 -5.02
CA ILE A 159 18.86 12.05 -5.81
C ILE A 159 19.08 12.33 -7.29
N CYS A 160 19.29 11.27 -8.04
CA CYS A 160 19.30 11.26 -9.50
C CYS A 160 18.19 10.36 -10.00
N ALA A 161 17.37 10.85 -10.90
CA ALA A 161 16.28 10.13 -11.53
C ALA A 161 16.51 10.10 -13.05
N VAL A 162 16.37 8.91 -13.65
CA VAL A 162 16.57 8.68 -15.09
C VAL A 162 15.29 8.08 -15.66
#